data_0f46f1302e6a654f475d9fd66a49ca5c
#
_entry.id   0f46f1302e6a654f475d9fd66a49ca5c
#
_cell.length_a   1.000
_cell.length_b   1.000
_cell.length_c   1.000
_cell.angle_alpha   90.00
_cell.angle_beta   90.00
_cell.angle_gamma   90.00
#
_symmetry.space_group_name_H-M   'P 1'
#
loop_
_entity.id
_entity.type
_entity.pdbx_description
1 polymer ?
#
loop_
_entity_poly.entity_id
_entity_poly.type
_entity_poly.pdbx_seq_one_letter_code
_entity_poly.pdbx_strand_id
1 'polypeptide(L)'
;AIWMVYKLLNRNKKVVDSNMENIIFDVGQVLVKYDWETYLDSFGFPKEERDKIAEVVFQSNTWNERDRSSETEQYYVDQMVKAAPEYEKDIREVMRRSDETIEKTDYAETWVRYLKDKGYHVYILSNYATDTLERTEDKLTFLKYVDGAVFSCQVKQIKPEPEIYKTLLGRYHLDPEKSVFLDDRAENCEAARKQGIHAIQFKSFKQAAAELEKLG
;
A
#
# COMPACT_ATOMS: atom_id res chain seq x y z
N ALA A 1 7.83 19.62 8.69
CA ALA A 1 7.25 18.63 7.74
C ALA A 1 5.83 19.05 7.33
N ILE A 2 4.86 19.17 8.26
CA ILE A 2 3.46 19.56 7.98
C ILE A 2 3.38 20.91 7.24
N TRP A 3 4.19 21.89 7.62
CA TRP A 3 4.25 23.21 6.96
C TRP A 3 4.75 23.11 5.51
N MET A 4 5.69 22.21 5.23
CA MET A 4 6.21 21.99 3.88
C MET A 4 5.14 21.30 2.99
N VAL A 5 4.40 20.35 3.54
CA VAL A 5 3.25 19.71 2.89
C VAL A 5 2.18 20.75 2.55
N TYR A 6 1.81 21.58 3.51
CA TYR A 6 0.84 22.67 3.31
C TYR A 6 1.28 23.67 2.24
N LYS A 7 2.57 24.02 2.19
CA LYS A 7 3.15 24.94 1.21
C LYS A 7 3.20 24.35 -0.20
N LEU A 8 3.45 23.03 -0.33
CA LEU A 8 3.39 22.30 -1.60
C LEU A 8 1.96 22.23 -2.13
N LEU A 9 1.00 21.91 -1.27
CA LEU A 9 -0.41 21.80 -1.63
C LEU A 9 -1.08 23.13 -1.99
N ASN A 10 -0.59 24.26 -1.49
CA ASN A 10 -1.19 25.59 -1.75
C ASN A 10 -0.49 26.41 -2.85
N ARG A 11 0.48 25.86 -3.57
CA ARG A 11 1.30 26.61 -4.53
C ARG A 11 0.57 26.99 -5.82
N ASN A 12 -0.49 26.28 -6.20
CA ASN A 12 -1.21 26.54 -7.46
C ASN A 12 -2.72 26.62 -7.24
N LYS A 13 -3.23 27.83 -7.11
CA LYS A 13 -4.68 28.15 -7.16
C LYS A 13 -5.16 28.31 -8.61
N LYS A 14 -4.89 27.38 -9.52
CA LYS A 14 -5.67 27.30 -10.74
C LYS A 14 -6.72 26.22 -10.56
N VAL A 15 -7.99 26.63 -10.54
CA VAL A 15 -9.12 25.74 -10.76
C VAL A 15 -8.94 25.23 -12.21
N VAL A 16 -8.36 24.06 -12.36
CA VAL A 16 -8.44 23.30 -13.59
C VAL A 16 -9.78 22.60 -13.50
N ASP A 17 -10.54 22.66 -14.58
CA ASP A 17 -11.82 21.95 -14.71
C ASP A 17 -11.49 20.45 -14.77
N SER A 18 -11.35 19.84 -13.59
CA SER A 18 -10.91 18.46 -13.41
C SER A 18 -12.05 17.53 -13.69
N ASN A 19 -11.83 16.59 -14.60
CA ASN A 19 -12.75 15.48 -14.81
C ASN A 19 -12.55 14.35 -13.81
N MET A 20 -11.51 14.41 -12.94
CA MET A 20 -11.25 13.41 -11.90
C MET A 20 -12.16 13.65 -10.69
N GLU A 21 -12.82 12.59 -10.25
CA GLU A 21 -13.69 12.58 -9.09
C GLU A 21 -13.14 11.72 -7.96
N ASN A 22 -12.44 10.63 -8.31
CA ASN A 22 -12.03 9.60 -7.38
C ASN A 22 -10.51 9.43 -7.37
N ILE A 23 -9.92 9.45 -6.18
CA ILE A 23 -8.50 9.20 -5.96
C ILE A 23 -8.36 7.93 -5.16
N ILE A 24 -7.64 6.97 -5.73
CA ILE A 24 -7.45 5.63 -5.15
C ILE A 24 -5.98 5.49 -4.77
N PHE A 25 -5.70 5.22 -3.51
CA PHE A 25 -4.35 5.06 -2.99
C PHE A 25 -4.02 3.61 -2.65
N ASP A 26 -2.84 3.16 -3.04
CA ASP A 26 -2.13 2.10 -2.34
C ASP A 26 -1.67 2.59 -0.96
N VAL A 27 -1.33 1.68 -0.06
CA VAL A 27 -0.87 2.00 1.30
C VAL A 27 0.65 1.87 1.41
N GLY A 28 1.20 0.68 1.28
CA GLY A 28 2.65 0.44 1.41
C GLY A 28 3.46 1.23 0.38
N GLN A 29 4.50 1.93 0.82
CA GLN A 29 5.37 2.79 -0.01
C GLN A 29 4.65 3.97 -0.68
N VAL A 30 3.40 4.23 -0.34
CA VAL A 30 2.61 5.38 -0.83
C VAL A 30 2.15 6.24 0.35
N LEU A 31 1.31 5.71 1.24
CA LEU A 31 0.80 6.42 2.41
C LEU A 31 1.52 6.05 3.71
N VAL A 32 2.19 4.90 3.75
CA VAL A 32 3.10 4.49 4.82
C VAL A 32 4.44 4.08 4.22
N LYS A 33 5.50 4.11 5.03
CA LYS A 33 6.77 3.48 4.68
C LYS A 33 6.65 1.98 4.89
N TYR A 34 7.25 1.21 4.01
CA TYR A 34 7.46 -0.22 4.14
C TYR A 34 8.93 -0.51 3.87
N ASP A 35 9.70 -0.76 4.91
CA ASP A 35 11.15 -0.97 4.85
C ASP A 35 11.53 -2.27 5.57
N TRP A 36 11.30 -3.38 4.88
CA TRP A 36 11.65 -4.69 5.41
C TRP A 36 13.17 -4.90 5.48
N GLU A 37 13.95 -4.26 4.64
CA GLU A 37 15.42 -4.42 4.62
C GLU A 37 16.05 -3.86 5.88
N THR A 38 15.78 -2.60 6.21
CA THR A 38 16.26 -1.99 7.47
C THR A 38 15.73 -2.73 8.70
N TYR A 39 14.47 -3.18 8.66
CA TYR A 39 13.87 -3.99 9.71
C TYR A 39 14.65 -5.29 9.92
N LEU A 40 14.90 -6.05 8.85
CA LEU A 40 15.63 -7.31 8.91
C LEU A 40 17.08 -7.10 9.36
N ASP A 41 17.75 -6.06 8.87
CA ASP A 41 19.12 -5.71 9.26
C ASP A 41 19.23 -5.37 10.76
N SER A 42 18.16 -4.88 11.37
CA SER A 42 18.12 -4.56 12.80
C SER A 42 18.31 -5.78 13.74
N PHE A 43 18.08 -6.98 13.24
CA PHE A 43 18.31 -8.21 14.00
C PHE A 43 19.79 -8.57 14.16
N GLY A 44 20.67 -8.06 13.31
CA GLY A 44 22.09 -8.32 13.35
C GLY A 44 22.50 -9.75 13.00
N PHE A 45 21.71 -10.45 12.21
CA PHE A 45 22.04 -11.80 11.74
C PHE A 45 23.32 -11.82 10.90
N PRO A 46 24.10 -12.94 10.94
CA PRO A 46 25.15 -13.17 9.97
C PRO A 46 24.61 -13.03 8.52
N LYS A 47 25.47 -12.58 7.61
CA LYS A 47 25.06 -12.29 6.23
C LYS A 47 24.33 -13.45 5.53
N GLU A 48 24.84 -14.67 5.67
CA GLU A 48 24.24 -15.86 5.04
C GLU A 48 22.80 -16.11 5.56
N GLU A 49 22.60 -16.04 6.87
CA GLU A 49 21.31 -16.19 7.51
C GLU A 49 20.36 -15.05 7.10
N ARG A 50 20.83 -13.79 7.18
CA ARG A 50 20.05 -12.61 6.78
C ARG A 50 19.56 -12.72 5.35
N ASP A 51 20.43 -13.11 4.42
CA ASP A 51 20.09 -13.24 3.01
C ASP A 51 19.10 -14.39 2.78
N LYS A 52 19.26 -15.49 3.50
CA LYS A 52 18.33 -16.63 3.41
C LYS A 52 16.95 -16.28 3.97
N ILE A 53 16.89 -15.60 5.09
CA ILE A 53 15.61 -15.13 5.67
C ILE A 53 14.94 -14.11 4.72
N ALA A 54 15.70 -13.18 4.14
CA ALA A 54 15.18 -12.27 3.12
C ALA A 54 14.53 -13.02 1.96
N GLU A 55 15.20 -14.05 1.44
CA GLU A 55 14.71 -14.88 0.32
C GLU A 55 13.41 -15.61 0.66
N VAL A 56 13.35 -16.29 1.81
CA VAL A 56 12.22 -17.17 2.15
C VAL A 56 11.04 -16.42 2.79
N VAL A 57 11.25 -15.21 3.28
CA VAL A 57 10.21 -14.36 3.85
C VAL A 57 9.82 -13.28 2.85
N PHE A 58 10.47 -12.15 2.86
CA PHE A 58 10.04 -10.92 2.17
C PHE A 58 10.08 -10.99 0.64
N GLN A 59 10.99 -11.77 0.06
CA GLN A 59 11.17 -11.94 -1.38
C GLN A 59 10.47 -13.19 -1.92
N SER A 60 9.73 -13.91 -1.09
CA SER A 60 9.09 -15.16 -1.46
C SER A 60 7.69 -14.94 -2.06
N ASN A 61 7.24 -15.91 -2.86
CA ASN A 61 5.85 -15.95 -3.29
C ASN A 61 4.88 -16.16 -2.12
N THR A 62 5.32 -16.83 -1.05
CA THR A 62 4.55 -17.01 0.18
C THR A 62 4.18 -15.66 0.82
N TRP A 63 5.10 -14.71 0.83
CA TRP A 63 4.84 -13.34 1.30
C TRP A 63 3.74 -12.66 0.49
N ASN A 64 3.81 -12.78 -0.84
CA ASN A 64 2.81 -12.20 -1.75
C ASN A 64 1.43 -12.85 -1.57
N GLU A 65 1.37 -14.18 -1.50
CA GLU A 65 0.12 -14.93 -1.30
C GLU A 65 -0.49 -14.70 0.10
N ARG A 66 0.34 -14.41 1.10
CA ARG A 66 -0.11 -14.03 2.44
C ARG A 66 -1.04 -12.81 2.44
N ASP A 67 -0.86 -11.88 1.52
CA ASP A 67 -1.72 -10.72 1.35
C ASP A 67 -3.15 -11.09 0.96
N ARG A 68 -3.35 -12.24 0.34
CA ARG A 68 -4.68 -12.80 0.06
C ARG A 68 -5.38 -13.30 1.34
N SER A 69 -4.61 -13.72 2.33
CA SER A 69 -5.08 -14.30 3.60
C SER A 69 -6.13 -15.40 3.42
N SER A 70 -5.92 -16.26 2.42
CA SER A 70 -6.77 -17.45 2.19
C SER A 70 -6.53 -18.54 3.21
N GLU A 71 -5.34 -18.51 3.83
CA GLU A 71 -4.92 -19.40 4.91
C GLU A 71 -4.61 -18.59 6.18
N THR A 72 -4.36 -19.28 7.27
CA THR A 72 -3.96 -18.63 8.53
C THR A 72 -2.55 -18.06 8.45
N GLU A 73 -2.24 -17.08 9.31
CA GLU A 73 -0.87 -16.57 9.45
C GLU A 73 0.13 -17.68 9.75
N GLN A 74 -0.24 -18.60 10.64
CA GLN A 74 0.57 -19.78 10.98
C GLN A 74 0.92 -20.62 9.76
N TYR A 75 -0.02 -20.82 8.84
CA TYR A 75 0.22 -21.56 7.60
C TYR A 75 1.35 -20.92 6.78
N TYR A 76 1.29 -19.61 6.56
CA TYR A 76 2.32 -18.89 5.77
C TYR A 76 3.68 -18.91 6.46
N VAL A 77 3.72 -18.71 7.77
CA VAL A 77 4.96 -18.80 8.54
C VAL A 77 5.56 -20.21 8.45
N ASP A 78 4.74 -21.25 8.55
CA ASP A 78 5.21 -22.64 8.42
C ASP A 78 5.76 -22.94 7.02
N GLN A 79 5.19 -22.34 5.95
CA GLN A 79 5.76 -22.46 4.60
C GLN A 79 7.14 -21.79 4.48
N MET A 80 7.32 -20.63 5.11
CA MET A 80 8.61 -19.95 5.15
C MET A 80 9.65 -20.78 5.91
N VAL A 81 9.27 -21.35 7.04
CA VAL A 81 10.13 -22.25 7.84
C VAL A 81 10.52 -23.50 7.07
N LYS A 82 9.59 -24.13 6.33
CA LYS A 82 9.90 -25.27 5.48
C LYS A 82 10.98 -25.00 4.43
N ALA A 83 11.04 -23.76 3.95
CA ALA A 83 12.03 -23.34 2.95
C ALA A 83 13.44 -23.12 3.54
N ALA A 84 13.54 -22.88 4.86
CA ALA A 84 14.80 -22.70 5.58
C ALA A 84 14.66 -23.18 7.05
N PRO A 85 14.50 -24.50 7.29
CA PRO A 85 14.21 -25.04 8.62
C PRO A 85 15.34 -24.81 9.63
N GLU A 86 16.56 -24.63 9.16
CA GLU A 86 17.73 -24.31 10.00
C GLU A 86 17.58 -22.96 10.71
N TYR A 87 16.77 -22.04 10.19
CA TYR A 87 16.52 -20.71 10.77
C TYR A 87 15.11 -20.56 11.34
N GLU A 88 14.44 -21.66 11.69
CA GLU A 88 13.04 -21.65 12.14
C GLU A 88 12.77 -20.62 13.24
N LYS A 89 13.58 -20.61 14.28
CA LYS A 89 13.41 -19.70 15.43
C LYS A 89 13.44 -18.23 14.99
N ASP A 90 14.39 -17.88 14.15
CA ASP A 90 14.60 -16.51 13.71
C ASP A 90 13.56 -16.07 12.66
N ILE A 91 13.13 -16.96 11.77
CA ILE A 91 12.01 -16.72 10.86
C ILE A 91 10.73 -16.42 11.66
N ARG A 92 10.40 -17.23 12.66
CA ARG A 92 9.23 -17.00 13.51
C ARG A 92 9.28 -15.67 14.25
N GLU A 93 10.44 -15.28 14.76
CA GLU A 93 10.62 -13.99 15.43
C GLU A 93 10.51 -12.80 14.43
N VAL A 94 11.11 -12.90 13.25
CA VAL A 94 10.97 -11.92 12.17
C VAL A 94 9.51 -11.73 11.79
N MET A 95 8.75 -12.80 11.65
CA MET A 95 7.32 -12.74 11.33
C MET A 95 6.48 -12.18 12.48
N ARG A 96 6.78 -12.55 13.70
CA ARG A 96 6.07 -12.07 14.91
C ARG A 96 6.10 -10.55 15.05
N ARG A 97 7.18 -9.92 14.63
CA ARG A 97 7.40 -8.47 14.71
C ARG A 97 7.34 -7.77 13.34
N SER A 98 6.80 -8.42 12.32
CA SER A 98 6.80 -7.90 10.95
C SER A 98 5.99 -6.62 10.74
N ASP A 99 5.09 -6.27 11.64
CA ASP A 99 4.40 -4.98 11.68
C ASP A 99 5.37 -3.80 11.87
N GLU A 100 6.57 -4.02 12.43
CA GLU A 100 7.62 -3.01 12.56
C GLU A 100 8.22 -2.58 11.20
N THR A 101 7.94 -3.30 10.11
CA THR A 101 8.29 -2.88 8.75
C THR A 101 7.49 -1.67 8.28
N ILE A 102 6.38 -1.37 8.94
CA ILE A 102 5.44 -0.30 8.59
C ILE A 102 5.65 0.89 9.49
N GLU A 103 5.86 2.06 8.90
CA GLU A 103 5.97 3.33 9.61
C GLU A 103 5.07 4.39 8.97
N LYS A 104 4.55 5.31 9.80
CA LYS A 104 3.80 6.48 9.32
C LYS A 104 4.68 7.36 8.46
N THR A 105 4.07 7.98 7.45
CA THR A 105 4.65 9.13 6.76
C THR A 105 4.17 10.42 7.42
N ASP A 106 4.90 11.52 7.18
CA ASP A 106 4.55 12.84 7.68
C ASP A 106 3.53 13.59 6.80
N TYR A 107 3.12 13.01 5.67
CA TYR A 107 2.23 13.66 4.70
C TYR A 107 0.88 12.97 4.50
N ALA A 108 0.74 11.67 4.79
CA ALA A 108 -0.40 10.87 4.34
C ALA A 108 -1.75 11.42 4.84
N GLU A 109 -1.90 11.62 6.14
CA GLU A 109 -3.15 12.13 6.71
C GLU A 109 -3.49 13.52 6.19
N THR A 110 -2.51 14.42 6.16
CA THR A 110 -2.71 15.80 5.65
C THR A 110 -3.09 15.80 4.18
N TRP A 111 -2.47 14.94 3.38
CA TRP A 111 -2.77 14.85 1.95
C TRP A 111 -4.18 14.33 1.69
N VAL A 112 -4.58 13.26 2.35
CA VAL A 112 -5.94 12.71 2.23
C VAL A 112 -6.98 13.75 2.63
N ARG A 113 -6.79 14.44 3.76
CA ARG A 113 -7.68 15.52 4.21
C ARG A 113 -7.77 16.64 3.19
N TYR A 114 -6.63 17.09 2.66
CA TYR A 114 -6.59 18.13 1.62
C TYR A 114 -7.42 17.73 0.39
N LEU A 115 -7.27 16.50 -0.09
CA LEU A 115 -8.02 16.01 -1.25
C LEU A 115 -9.53 15.95 -0.94
N LYS A 116 -9.90 15.53 0.25
CA LYS A 116 -11.30 15.56 0.70
C LYS A 116 -11.86 17.00 0.74
N ASP A 117 -11.09 17.95 1.27
CA ASP A 117 -11.48 19.35 1.32
C ASP A 117 -11.62 19.99 -0.08
N LYS A 118 -10.93 19.44 -1.08
CA LYS A 118 -11.07 19.83 -2.50
C LYS A 118 -12.30 19.20 -3.19
N GLY A 119 -13.03 18.32 -2.51
CA GLY A 119 -14.22 17.68 -3.03
C GLY A 119 -13.99 16.34 -3.71
N TYR A 120 -12.78 15.79 -3.70
CA TYR A 120 -12.52 14.45 -4.21
C TYR A 120 -13.06 13.37 -3.28
N HIS A 121 -13.47 12.26 -3.87
CA HIS A 121 -13.66 11.01 -3.13
C HIS A 121 -12.33 10.28 -3.05
N VAL A 122 -11.99 9.75 -1.89
CA VAL A 122 -10.71 9.06 -1.64
C VAL A 122 -10.97 7.63 -1.22
N TYR A 123 -10.29 6.70 -1.87
CA TYR A 123 -10.41 5.25 -1.64
C TYR A 123 -9.04 4.62 -1.44
N ILE A 124 -9.03 3.48 -0.77
CA ILE A 124 -7.84 2.66 -0.58
C ILE A 124 -8.00 1.36 -1.38
N LEU A 125 -6.94 0.95 -2.06
CA LEU A 125 -6.80 -0.35 -2.71
C LEU A 125 -5.41 -0.91 -2.39
N SER A 126 -5.33 -1.86 -1.47
CA SER A 126 -4.04 -2.30 -0.94
C SER A 126 -3.94 -3.81 -0.78
N ASN A 127 -2.77 -4.33 -1.18
CA ASN A 127 -2.36 -5.67 -0.79
C ASN A 127 -1.85 -5.61 0.65
N TYR A 128 -2.59 -6.25 1.56
CA TYR A 128 -2.33 -6.12 3.00
C TYR A 128 -2.84 -7.37 3.72
N ALA A 129 -1.97 -8.09 4.40
CA ALA A 129 -2.35 -9.30 5.12
C ALA A 129 -3.16 -8.98 6.38
N THR A 130 -4.07 -9.88 6.76
CA THR A 130 -4.94 -9.72 7.93
C THR A 130 -4.15 -9.42 9.19
N ASP A 131 -3.14 -10.22 9.49
CA ASP A 131 -2.31 -10.06 10.70
C ASP A 131 -1.60 -8.69 10.74
N THR A 132 -1.07 -8.23 9.60
CA THR A 132 -0.43 -6.93 9.50
C THR A 132 -1.44 -5.79 9.65
N LEU A 133 -2.63 -5.92 9.05
CA LEU A 133 -3.68 -4.90 9.13
C LEU A 133 -4.14 -4.70 10.59
N GLU A 134 -4.40 -5.78 11.30
CA GLU A 134 -4.81 -5.75 12.70
C GLU A 134 -3.76 -5.11 13.60
N ARG A 135 -2.46 -5.38 13.35
CA ARG A 135 -1.35 -4.90 14.18
C ARG A 135 -0.86 -3.49 13.81
N THR A 136 -1.28 -2.92 12.68
CA THR A 136 -0.83 -1.60 12.22
C THR A 136 -1.96 -0.59 12.08
N GLU A 137 -3.16 -0.89 12.53
CA GLU A 137 -4.35 -0.02 12.42
C GLU A 137 -4.09 1.40 12.97
N ASP A 138 -3.34 1.51 14.07
CA ASP A 138 -2.94 2.78 14.68
C ASP A 138 -2.00 3.62 13.80
N LYS A 139 -1.33 3.00 12.82
CA LYS A 139 -0.44 3.67 11.85
C LYS A 139 -1.20 4.17 10.61
N LEU A 140 -2.41 3.69 10.37
CA LEU A 140 -3.24 4.01 9.20
C LEU A 140 -4.23 5.14 9.52
N THR A 141 -3.74 6.25 10.05
CA THR A 141 -4.55 7.36 10.57
C THR A 141 -5.40 8.06 9.51
N PHE A 142 -5.03 7.94 8.24
CA PHE A 142 -5.78 8.48 7.11
C PHE A 142 -7.10 7.75 6.84
N LEU A 143 -7.28 6.50 7.34
CA LEU A 143 -8.48 5.69 7.08
C LEU A 143 -9.77 6.36 7.55
N LYS A 144 -9.71 7.15 8.60
CA LYS A 144 -10.89 7.88 9.13
C LYS A 144 -11.44 8.95 8.18
N TYR A 145 -10.67 9.34 7.15
CA TYR A 145 -11.08 10.36 6.18
C TYR A 145 -11.45 9.81 4.82
N VAL A 146 -11.18 8.53 4.53
CA VAL A 146 -11.48 7.94 3.23
C VAL A 146 -12.97 7.58 3.09
N ASP A 147 -13.46 7.56 1.85
CA ASP A 147 -14.84 7.19 1.53
C ASP A 147 -15.04 5.67 1.46
N GLY A 148 -13.95 4.93 1.26
CA GLY A 148 -13.99 3.48 1.26
C GLY A 148 -12.61 2.86 1.10
N ALA A 149 -12.55 1.55 1.33
CA ALA A 149 -11.30 0.79 1.24
C ALA A 149 -11.56 -0.65 0.80
N VAL A 150 -10.64 -1.18 -0.02
CA VAL A 150 -10.55 -2.60 -0.34
C VAL A 150 -9.14 -3.07 0.02
N PHE A 151 -9.07 -3.93 1.03
CA PHE A 151 -7.85 -4.64 1.40
C PHE A 151 -7.90 -6.07 0.87
N SER A 152 -6.82 -6.54 0.28
CA SER A 152 -6.71 -7.87 -0.33
C SER A 152 -7.16 -8.99 0.60
N CYS A 153 -6.79 -8.92 1.87
CA CYS A 153 -7.14 -9.93 2.87
C CYS A 153 -8.64 -10.05 3.13
N GLN A 154 -9.41 -9.00 2.91
CA GLN A 154 -10.86 -8.98 3.13
C GLN A 154 -11.65 -9.57 1.95
N VAL A 155 -11.09 -9.48 0.74
CA VAL A 155 -11.74 -9.94 -0.50
C VAL A 155 -11.09 -11.17 -1.12
N LYS A 156 -9.98 -11.65 -0.57
CA LYS A 156 -9.20 -12.80 -1.07
C LYS A 156 -8.71 -12.60 -2.52
N GLN A 157 -8.44 -11.37 -2.88
CA GLN A 157 -7.95 -10.94 -4.20
C GLN A 157 -6.73 -10.06 -3.99
N ILE A 158 -5.75 -10.13 -4.89
CA ILE A 158 -4.53 -9.31 -4.79
C ILE A 158 -4.26 -8.53 -6.08
N LYS A 159 -3.64 -7.35 -5.98
CA LYS A 159 -3.05 -6.68 -7.15
C LYS A 159 -1.84 -7.49 -7.63
N PRO A 160 -1.56 -7.57 -8.92
CA PRO A 160 -2.21 -6.88 -10.06
C PRO A 160 -3.35 -7.67 -10.73
N GLU A 161 -3.97 -8.64 -10.08
CA GLU A 161 -5.09 -9.38 -10.64
C GLU A 161 -6.28 -8.43 -10.94
N PRO A 162 -6.97 -8.57 -12.08
CA PRO A 162 -8.03 -7.65 -12.47
C PRO A 162 -9.23 -7.64 -11.51
N GLU A 163 -9.46 -8.75 -10.81
CA GLU A 163 -10.61 -8.94 -9.93
C GLU A 163 -10.68 -7.91 -8.80
N ILE A 164 -9.54 -7.55 -8.18
CA ILE A 164 -9.54 -6.61 -7.05
C ILE A 164 -9.90 -5.19 -7.51
N TYR A 165 -9.49 -4.80 -8.73
CA TYR A 165 -9.88 -3.51 -9.31
C TYR A 165 -11.37 -3.47 -9.63
N LYS A 166 -11.91 -4.53 -10.20
CA LYS A 166 -13.35 -4.67 -10.48
C LYS A 166 -14.18 -4.65 -9.18
N THR A 167 -13.67 -5.29 -8.13
CA THR A 167 -14.30 -5.28 -6.81
C THR A 167 -14.39 -3.85 -6.25
N LEU A 168 -13.32 -3.06 -6.34
CA LEU A 168 -13.32 -1.67 -5.89
C LEU A 168 -14.33 -0.83 -6.71
N LEU A 169 -14.23 -0.88 -8.04
CA LEU A 169 -15.10 -0.13 -8.94
C LEU A 169 -16.58 -0.47 -8.72
N GLY A 170 -16.91 -1.75 -8.59
CA GLY A 170 -18.28 -2.22 -8.38
C GLY A 170 -18.83 -1.88 -7.01
N ARG A 171 -18.03 -2.05 -5.94
CA ARG A 171 -18.46 -1.80 -4.56
C ARG A 171 -18.85 -0.35 -4.32
N TYR A 172 -18.11 0.59 -4.90
CA TYR A 172 -18.30 2.02 -4.68
C TYR A 172 -18.89 2.73 -5.90
N HIS A 173 -19.29 2.00 -6.94
CA HIS A 173 -19.89 2.53 -8.18
C HIS A 173 -19.01 3.61 -8.83
N LEU A 174 -17.71 3.35 -8.93
CA LEU A 174 -16.75 4.30 -9.47
C LEU A 174 -16.72 4.23 -11.01
N ASP A 175 -16.71 5.41 -11.63
CA ASP A 175 -16.39 5.55 -13.06
C ASP A 175 -14.87 5.45 -13.22
N PRO A 176 -14.34 4.42 -13.92
CA PRO A 176 -12.91 4.27 -14.08
C PRO A 176 -12.25 5.45 -14.82
N GLU A 177 -12.94 6.07 -15.79
CA GLU A 177 -12.41 7.23 -16.53
C GLU A 177 -12.28 8.49 -15.65
N LYS A 178 -13.03 8.55 -14.55
CA LYS A 178 -12.98 9.63 -13.55
C LYS A 178 -12.18 9.26 -12.30
N SER A 179 -11.43 8.18 -12.37
CA SER A 179 -10.66 7.65 -11.25
C SER A 179 -9.18 7.60 -11.57
N VAL A 180 -8.34 7.92 -10.59
CA VAL A 180 -6.88 7.81 -10.67
C VAL A 180 -6.35 6.97 -9.53
N PHE A 181 -5.47 6.02 -9.86
CA PHE A 181 -4.81 5.12 -8.92
C PHE A 181 -3.34 5.50 -8.75
N LEU A 182 -2.88 5.58 -7.49
CA LEU A 182 -1.50 5.85 -7.13
C LEU A 182 -0.91 4.62 -6.44
N ASP A 183 0.13 4.03 -7.03
CA ASP A 183 0.81 2.84 -6.54
C ASP A 183 2.29 2.91 -6.93
N ASP A 184 3.19 2.42 -6.09
CA ASP A 184 4.63 2.44 -6.36
C ASP A 184 5.09 1.39 -7.38
N ARG A 185 4.27 0.36 -7.61
CA ARG A 185 4.60 -0.76 -8.51
C ARG A 185 4.00 -0.53 -9.90
N ALA A 186 4.89 -0.57 -10.91
CA ALA A 186 4.50 -0.37 -12.31
C ALA A 186 3.44 -1.36 -12.80
N GLU A 187 3.55 -2.64 -12.39
CA GLU A 187 2.59 -3.68 -12.77
C GLU A 187 1.19 -3.43 -12.20
N ASN A 188 1.08 -2.87 -11.01
CA ASN A 188 -0.21 -2.52 -10.42
C ASN A 188 -0.85 -1.33 -11.14
N CYS A 189 -0.04 -0.34 -11.53
CA CYS A 189 -0.50 0.79 -12.34
C CYS A 189 -1.00 0.34 -13.72
N GLU A 190 -0.27 -0.57 -14.36
CA GLU A 190 -0.67 -1.10 -15.67
C GLU A 190 -1.97 -1.91 -15.59
N ALA A 191 -2.13 -2.71 -14.53
CA ALA A 191 -3.37 -3.44 -14.30
C ALA A 191 -4.56 -2.49 -14.08
N ALA A 192 -4.37 -1.36 -13.38
CA ALA A 192 -5.39 -0.33 -13.24
C ALA A 192 -5.78 0.27 -14.60
N ARG A 193 -4.80 0.60 -15.44
CA ARG A 193 -5.05 1.14 -16.80
C ARG A 193 -5.85 0.18 -17.66
N LYS A 194 -5.60 -1.11 -17.57
CA LYS A 194 -6.39 -2.16 -18.26
C LYS A 194 -7.86 -2.19 -17.84
N GLN A 195 -8.18 -1.65 -16.68
CA GLN A 195 -9.56 -1.46 -16.20
C GLN A 195 -10.13 -0.08 -16.53
N GLY A 196 -9.42 0.74 -17.30
CA GLY A 196 -9.83 2.09 -17.69
C GLY A 196 -9.55 3.17 -16.64
N ILE A 197 -8.85 2.82 -15.55
CA ILE A 197 -8.46 3.73 -14.48
C ILE A 197 -7.19 4.45 -14.89
N HIS A 198 -7.11 5.78 -14.71
CA HIS A 198 -5.84 6.50 -14.79
C HIS A 198 -4.89 6.05 -13.68
N ALA A 199 -3.60 6.05 -13.94
CA ALA A 199 -2.64 5.62 -12.92
C ALA A 199 -1.40 6.50 -12.91
N ILE A 200 -0.92 6.78 -11.71
CA ILE A 200 0.34 7.48 -11.43
C ILE A 200 1.23 6.51 -10.67
N GLN A 201 2.40 6.19 -11.23
CA GLN A 201 3.40 5.44 -10.48
C GLN A 201 4.02 6.34 -9.42
N PHE A 202 3.77 6.01 -8.16
CA PHE A 202 4.27 6.79 -7.03
C PHE A 202 5.77 6.57 -6.83
N LYS A 203 6.52 7.66 -6.81
CA LYS A 203 7.96 7.69 -6.50
C LYS A 203 8.27 8.55 -5.29
N SER A 204 7.52 9.65 -5.14
CA SER A 204 7.57 10.53 -3.98
C SER A 204 6.27 11.31 -3.85
N PHE A 205 5.98 11.78 -2.66
CA PHE A 205 4.83 12.66 -2.42
C PHE A 205 4.85 13.89 -3.35
N LYS A 206 5.99 14.54 -3.48
CA LYS A 206 6.14 15.76 -4.32
C LYS A 206 5.83 15.47 -5.78
N GLN A 207 6.38 14.39 -6.33
CA GLN A 207 6.13 13.98 -7.72
C GLN A 207 4.66 13.62 -7.92
N ALA A 208 4.09 12.78 -7.06
CA ALA A 208 2.72 12.30 -7.20
C ALA A 208 1.70 13.44 -7.06
N ALA A 209 1.88 14.34 -6.10
CA ALA A 209 1.02 15.51 -5.94
C ALA A 209 1.04 16.42 -7.19
N ALA A 210 2.23 16.64 -7.77
CA ALA A 210 2.38 17.45 -8.99
C ALA A 210 1.71 16.78 -10.21
N GLU A 211 1.84 15.47 -10.37
CA GLU A 211 1.18 14.74 -11.45
C GLU A 211 -0.33 14.69 -11.29
N LEU A 212 -0.81 14.54 -10.06
CA LEU A 212 -2.23 14.57 -9.74
C LEU A 212 -2.87 15.92 -10.07
N GLU A 213 -2.18 17.01 -9.76
CA GLU A 213 -2.64 18.37 -10.12
C GLU A 213 -2.77 18.57 -11.64
N LYS A 214 -1.93 17.92 -12.46
CA LYS A 214 -2.01 17.98 -13.92
C LYS A 214 -3.23 17.26 -14.49
N LEU A 215 -3.70 16.23 -13.80
CA LEU A 215 -4.95 15.54 -14.17
C LEU A 215 -6.18 16.37 -13.77
N GLY A 216 -5.94 17.34 -12.94
CA GLY A 216 -6.93 18.27 -12.44
C GLY A 216 -7.58 17.86 -11.19
#